data_9f069ce1d0d42de0c98f0c8a6842762e
#
_entry.id   9f069ce1d0d42de0c98f0c8a6842762e
#
_cell.length_a   1.000
_cell.length_b   1.000
_cell.length_c   1.000
_cell.angle_alpha   90.00
_cell.angle_beta   90.00
_cell.angle_gamma   90.00
#
_symmetry.space_group_name_H-M   'P 1'
#
loop_
_entity.id
_entity.type
_entity.pdbx_description
1 polymer ?
#
loop_
_entity_poly.entity_id
_entity_poly.type
_entity_poly.pdbx_seq_one_letter_code
_entity_poly.pdbx_strand_id
1 'polypeptide(L)'
;MTPLRLSILMALLLALSGCAPRRKQDVPPLPEGFVEREQFIAIHAQLQLLEAAHRQHMLKGDRDKARARYRASVLKEAGVTDSAFSATYDWWYSQPEILPPMLEDLQAHLDSMARNSQWN
;
A
#
# COMPACT_ATOMS: atom_id res chain seq x y z
N MET A 1 -22.67 -43.62 22.45
CA MET A 1 -22.24 -42.44 21.65
C MET A 1 -22.38 -42.80 20.19
N THR A 2 -23.26 -42.17 19.53
CA THR A 2 -23.54 -42.48 18.14
C THR A 2 -22.56 -41.78 17.22
N PRO A 3 -21.95 -42.47 16.23
CA PRO A 3 -21.01 -41.90 15.28
C PRO A 3 -21.60 -40.72 14.49
N LEU A 4 -22.93 -40.63 14.43
CA LEU A 4 -23.67 -39.57 13.78
C LEU A 4 -23.39 -38.16 14.37
N ARG A 5 -23.19 -38.07 15.69
CA ARG A 5 -22.92 -36.81 16.39
C ARG A 5 -21.51 -36.30 16.12
N LEU A 6 -20.55 -37.20 15.97
CA LEU A 6 -19.18 -36.86 15.65
C LEU A 6 -19.06 -36.38 14.18
N SER A 7 -19.78 -36.98 13.27
CA SER A 7 -19.83 -36.60 11.86
C SER A 7 -20.46 -35.23 11.65
N ILE A 8 -21.48 -34.89 12.43
CA ILE A 8 -22.15 -33.55 12.38
C ILE A 8 -21.21 -32.47 12.90
N LEU A 9 -20.47 -32.75 13.99
CA LEU A 9 -19.48 -31.80 14.55
C LEU A 9 -18.33 -31.55 13.57
N MET A 10 -17.88 -32.57 12.89
CA MET A 10 -16.80 -32.46 11.89
C MET A 10 -17.24 -31.73 10.62
N ALA A 11 -18.47 -31.92 10.19
CA ALA A 11 -19.06 -31.17 9.08
C ALA A 11 -19.26 -29.67 9.41
N LEU A 12 -19.58 -29.36 10.66
CA LEU A 12 -19.76 -27.97 11.12
C LEU A 12 -18.43 -27.24 11.20
N LEU A 13 -17.34 -27.93 11.57
CA LEU A 13 -16.00 -27.35 11.61
C LEU A 13 -15.44 -27.05 10.20
N LEU A 14 -15.81 -27.86 9.21
CA LEU A 14 -15.39 -27.65 7.80
C LEU A 14 -16.14 -26.47 7.15
N ALA A 15 -17.35 -26.16 7.61
CA ALA A 15 -18.13 -25.03 7.11
C ALA A 15 -17.57 -23.67 7.57
N LEU A 16 -16.78 -23.64 8.66
CA LEU A 16 -16.18 -22.42 9.19
C LEU A 16 -14.82 -22.05 8.53
N SER A 17 -14.27 -22.94 7.73
CA SER A 17 -13.01 -22.69 7.00
C SER A 17 -13.22 -22.14 5.58
N GLY A 18 -14.40 -21.68 5.25
CA GLY A 18 -14.66 -20.96 4.01
C GLY A 18 -13.97 -19.59 4.04
N CYS A 19 -12.75 -19.51 3.51
CA CYS A 19 -12.22 -18.24 3.04
C CYS A 19 -13.21 -17.69 2.02
N ALA A 20 -14.00 -16.69 2.42
CA ALA A 20 -14.82 -15.95 1.46
C ALA A 20 -13.88 -15.42 0.37
N PRO A 21 -14.13 -15.73 -0.93
CA PRO A 21 -13.33 -15.14 -1.98
C PRO A 21 -13.45 -13.62 -1.85
N ARG A 22 -12.30 -12.92 -1.77
CA ARG A 22 -12.29 -11.47 -1.83
C ARG A 22 -13.07 -11.06 -3.08
N ARG A 23 -14.20 -10.44 -2.89
CA ARG A 23 -14.87 -9.74 -3.98
C ARG A 23 -13.87 -8.71 -4.49
N LYS A 24 -13.56 -8.76 -5.80
CA LYS A 24 -12.91 -7.62 -6.45
C LYS A 24 -13.82 -6.42 -6.17
N GLN A 25 -13.38 -5.55 -5.27
CA GLN A 25 -14.10 -4.32 -5.06
C GLN A 25 -14.01 -3.52 -6.35
N ASP A 26 -15.15 -3.08 -6.85
CA ASP A 26 -15.19 -2.17 -7.99
C ASP A 26 -14.55 -0.86 -7.58
N VAL A 27 -13.33 -0.66 -8.03
CA VAL A 27 -12.61 0.60 -7.81
C VAL A 27 -13.23 1.64 -8.74
N PRO A 28 -13.73 2.75 -8.20
CA PRO A 28 -14.19 3.84 -9.05
C PRO A 28 -13.08 4.29 -9.99
N PRO A 29 -13.41 4.75 -11.21
CA PRO A 29 -12.40 5.27 -12.12
C PRO A 29 -11.69 6.47 -11.48
N LEU A 30 -10.36 6.51 -11.62
CA LEU A 30 -9.57 7.66 -11.19
C LEU A 30 -9.99 8.91 -11.95
N PRO A 31 -10.12 10.06 -11.27
CA PRO A 31 -10.32 11.33 -11.95
C PRO A 31 -9.17 11.63 -12.93
N GLU A 32 -9.49 12.38 -13.98
CA GLU A 32 -8.50 12.81 -14.96
C GLU A 32 -7.38 13.63 -14.29
N GLY A 33 -6.14 13.40 -14.70
CA GLY A 33 -4.97 14.07 -14.16
C GLY A 33 -4.43 13.49 -12.85
N PHE A 34 -5.08 12.45 -12.30
CA PHE A 34 -4.57 11.75 -11.13
C PHE A 34 -3.51 10.72 -11.54
N VAL A 35 -2.67 10.35 -10.57
CA VAL A 35 -1.61 9.37 -10.79
C VAL A 35 -2.19 7.97 -10.85
N GLU A 36 -1.79 7.19 -11.85
CA GLU A 36 -2.20 5.79 -11.99
C GLU A 36 -1.84 4.98 -10.74
N ARG A 37 -2.69 4.00 -10.42
CA ARG A 37 -2.62 3.23 -9.16
C ARG A 37 -1.24 2.64 -8.90
N GLU A 38 -0.68 1.93 -9.86
CA GLU A 38 0.63 1.27 -9.68
C GLU A 38 1.76 2.27 -9.50
N GLN A 39 1.74 3.35 -10.26
CA GLN A 39 2.70 4.43 -10.13
C GLN A 39 2.55 5.16 -8.79
N PHE A 40 1.31 5.39 -8.36
CA PHE A 40 1.03 5.98 -7.05
C PHE A 40 1.59 5.11 -5.92
N ILE A 41 1.38 3.80 -5.96
CA ILE A 41 1.91 2.86 -4.96
C ILE A 41 3.44 2.91 -4.94
N ALA A 42 4.10 2.90 -6.09
CA ALA A 42 5.56 2.95 -6.17
C ALA A 42 6.13 4.25 -5.58
N ILE A 43 5.54 5.40 -5.91
CA ILE A 43 5.94 6.70 -5.37
C ILE A 43 5.67 6.75 -3.87
N HIS A 44 4.49 6.34 -3.45
CA HIS A 44 4.08 6.37 -2.04
C HIS A 44 5.01 5.49 -1.18
N ALA A 45 5.41 4.32 -1.66
CA ALA A 45 6.38 3.46 -1.00
C ALA A 45 7.73 4.17 -0.79
N GLN A 46 8.26 4.82 -1.83
CA GLN A 46 9.52 5.56 -1.72
C GLN A 46 9.41 6.72 -0.72
N LEU A 47 8.29 7.45 -0.73
CA LEU A 47 8.08 8.55 0.21
C LEU A 47 7.90 8.05 1.65
N GLN A 48 7.33 6.89 1.87
CA GLN A 48 7.27 6.28 3.21
C GLN A 48 8.65 5.90 3.73
N LEU A 49 9.53 5.37 2.89
CA LEU A 49 10.92 5.09 3.26
C LEU A 49 11.68 6.38 3.58
N LEU A 50 11.46 7.44 2.83
CA LEU A 50 12.03 8.76 3.10
C LEU A 50 11.57 9.31 4.46
N GLU A 51 10.29 9.20 4.77
CA GLU A 51 9.76 9.62 6.07
C GLU A 51 10.32 8.79 7.23
N ALA A 52 10.51 7.49 7.03
CA ALA A 52 11.15 6.63 8.02
C ALA A 52 12.61 7.05 8.26
N ALA A 53 13.37 7.32 7.19
CA ALA A 53 14.75 7.79 7.29
C ALA A 53 14.83 9.15 7.99
N HIS A 54 13.91 10.05 7.71
CA HIS A 54 13.82 11.35 8.40
C HIS A 54 13.58 11.18 9.90
N ARG A 55 12.62 10.34 10.28
CA ARG A 55 12.29 10.08 11.69
C ARG A 55 13.44 9.40 12.44
N GLN A 56 14.21 8.55 11.77
CA GLN A 56 15.36 7.84 12.35
C GLN A 56 16.66 8.64 12.30
N HIS A 57 16.60 9.91 11.91
CA HIS A 57 17.77 10.80 11.81
C HIS A 57 18.88 10.30 10.86
N MET A 58 18.49 9.57 9.82
CA MET A 58 19.43 9.01 8.84
C MET A 58 19.79 9.98 7.71
N LEU A 59 19.06 11.08 7.57
CA LEU A 59 19.33 12.10 6.55
C LEU A 59 20.47 13.02 7.01
N LYS A 60 21.42 13.25 6.12
CA LYS A 60 22.59 14.11 6.39
C LYS A 60 22.25 15.60 6.25
N GLY A 61 22.90 16.43 7.06
CA GLY A 61 22.75 17.87 7.02
C GLY A 61 21.47 18.36 7.66
N ASP A 62 20.86 19.40 7.10
CA ASP A 62 19.54 19.86 7.50
C ASP A 62 18.48 18.84 7.02
N ARG A 63 17.92 18.09 7.97
CA ARG A 63 17.01 16.97 7.69
C ARG A 63 15.73 17.38 7.00
N ASP A 64 15.19 18.52 7.33
CA ASP A 64 13.94 18.99 6.72
C ASP A 64 14.17 19.44 5.28
N LYS A 65 15.27 20.11 5.01
CA LYS A 65 15.67 20.47 3.64
C LYS A 65 16.02 19.23 2.81
N ALA A 66 16.71 18.27 3.40
CA ALA A 66 17.05 17.01 2.75
C ALA A 66 15.77 16.24 2.38
N ARG A 67 14.81 16.12 3.30
CA ARG A 67 13.52 15.48 3.03
C ARG A 67 12.78 16.16 1.89
N ALA A 68 12.66 17.47 1.90
CA ALA A 68 12.01 18.23 0.84
C ALA A 68 12.67 18.02 -0.52
N ARG A 69 13.99 18.02 -0.56
CA ARG A 69 14.77 17.80 -1.79
C ARG A 69 14.60 16.37 -2.34
N TYR A 70 14.66 15.35 -1.48
CA TYR A 70 14.46 13.96 -1.89
C TYR A 70 13.03 13.72 -2.36
N ARG A 71 12.03 14.28 -1.68
CA ARG A 71 10.64 14.21 -2.12
C ARG A 71 10.48 14.81 -3.52
N ALA A 72 11.01 16.00 -3.74
CA ALA A 72 10.95 16.66 -5.04
C ALA A 72 11.65 15.82 -6.14
N SER A 73 12.76 15.19 -5.82
CA SER A 73 13.49 14.30 -6.73
C SER A 73 12.67 13.07 -7.12
N VAL A 74 12.06 12.40 -6.14
CA VAL A 74 11.19 11.22 -6.38
C VAL A 74 10.05 11.57 -7.32
N LEU A 75 9.36 12.66 -7.08
CA LEU A 75 8.25 13.11 -7.93
C LEU A 75 8.72 13.50 -9.33
N LYS A 76 9.82 14.21 -9.43
CA LYS A 76 10.41 14.62 -10.70
C LYS A 76 10.82 13.41 -11.57
N GLU A 77 11.49 12.44 -10.99
CA GLU A 77 11.90 11.21 -11.68
C GLU A 77 10.70 10.41 -12.19
N ALA A 78 9.60 10.42 -11.44
CA ALA A 78 8.36 9.78 -11.84
C ALA A 78 7.54 10.58 -12.86
N GLY A 79 7.93 11.82 -13.14
CA GLY A 79 7.17 12.71 -14.03
C GLY A 79 5.83 13.16 -13.44
N VAL A 80 5.72 13.24 -12.11
CA VAL A 80 4.49 13.55 -11.37
C VAL A 80 4.67 14.87 -10.64
N THR A 81 3.67 15.75 -10.73
CA THR A 81 3.65 16.98 -9.95
C THR A 81 3.24 16.69 -8.50
N ASP A 82 3.69 17.53 -7.57
CA ASP A 82 3.27 17.43 -6.16
C ASP A 82 1.75 17.59 -6.02
N SER A 83 1.16 18.48 -6.79
CA SER A 83 -0.29 18.69 -6.85
C SER A 83 -1.05 17.44 -7.27
N ALA A 84 -0.63 16.77 -8.35
CA ALA A 84 -1.25 15.53 -8.83
C ALA A 84 -1.10 14.39 -7.82
N PHE A 85 0.08 14.25 -7.21
CA PHE A 85 0.32 13.23 -6.18
C PHE A 85 -0.55 13.48 -4.95
N SER A 86 -0.59 14.70 -4.44
CA SER A 86 -1.38 15.06 -3.25
C SER A 86 -2.87 14.86 -3.49
N ALA A 87 -3.39 15.24 -4.65
CA ALA A 87 -4.78 15.00 -5.00
C ALA A 87 -5.12 13.51 -5.08
N THR A 88 -4.23 12.70 -5.66
CA THR A 88 -4.39 11.24 -5.73
C THR A 88 -4.35 10.61 -4.35
N TYR A 89 -3.42 11.06 -3.49
CA TYR A 89 -3.32 10.63 -2.10
C TYR A 89 -4.63 10.88 -1.35
N ASP A 90 -5.14 12.10 -1.40
CA ASP A 90 -6.38 12.48 -0.73
C ASP A 90 -7.57 11.67 -1.26
N TRP A 91 -7.60 11.40 -2.54
CA TRP A 91 -8.65 10.58 -3.15
C TRP A 91 -8.64 9.15 -2.62
N TRP A 92 -7.49 8.47 -2.59
CA TRP A 92 -7.38 7.11 -2.06
C TRP A 92 -7.75 7.05 -0.57
N TYR A 93 -7.24 7.97 0.21
CA TYR A 93 -7.46 8.00 1.67
C TYR A 93 -8.86 8.48 2.07
N SER A 94 -9.63 9.00 1.14
CA SER A 94 -11.06 9.32 1.33
C SER A 94 -12.00 8.16 1.00
N GLN A 95 -11.49 7.02 0.55
CA GLN A 95 -12.24 5.86 0.07
C GLN A 95 -12.09 4.66 1.03
N PRO A 96 -12.81 4.62 2.16
CA PRO A 96 -12.57 3.60 3.20
C PRO A 96 -12.81 2.17 2.73
N GLU A 97 -13.59 1.97 1.67
CA GLU A 97 -13.91 0.64 1.15
C GLU A 97 -12.80 0.06 0.27
N ILE A 98 -12.10 0.89 -0.47
CA ILE A 98 -11.05 0.46 -1.41
C ILE A 98 -9.64 0.72 -0.91
N LEU A 99 -9.49 1.50 0.17
CA LEU A 99 -8.20 1.82 0.76
C LEU A 99 -7.47 0.57 1.28
N PRO A 100 -8.10 -0.37 2.05
CA PRO A 100 -7.38 -1.51 2.59
C PRO A 100 -6.70 -2.38 1.54
N PRO A 101 -7.31 -2.76 0.40
CA PRO A 101 -6.62 -3.49 -0.65
C PRO A 101 -5.44 -2.72 -1.26
N MET A 102 -5.55 -1.41 -1.42
CA MET A 102 -4.46 -0.57 -1.89
C MET A 102 -3.29 -0.58 -0.90
N LEU A 103 -3.56 -0.47 0.40
CA LEU A 103 -2.53 -0.53 1.45
C LEU A 103 -1.84 -1.88 1.52
N GLU A 104 -2.55 -2.98 1.25
CA GLU A 104 -1.94 -4.32 1.14
C GLU A 104 -0.95 -4.38 -0.03
N ASP A 105 -1.30 -3.82 -1.17
CA ASP A 105 -0.41 -3.78 -2.32
C ASP A 105 0.78 -2.85 -2.08
N LEU A 106 0.58 -1.75 -1.37
CA LEU A 106 1.67 -0.89 -0.89
C LEU A 106 2.63 -1.66 0.02
N GLN A 107 2.11 -2.42 0.98
CA GLN A 107 2.93 -3.25 1.86
C GLN A 107 3.71 -4.31 1.07
N ALA A 108 3.07 -4.98 0.12
CA ALA A 108 3.74 -5.96 -0.74
C ALA A 108 4.87 -5.32 -1.57
N HIS A 109 4.67 -4.09 -2.04
CA HIS A 109 5.69 -3.34 -2.76
C HIS A 109 6.88 -2.99 -1.86
N LEU A 110 6.63 -2.52 -0.64
CA LEU A 110 7.68 -2.25 0.36
C LEU A 110 8.48 -3.51 0.71
N ASP A 111 7.81 -4.65 0.89
CA ASP A 111 8.46 -5.93 1.15
C ASP A 111 9.34 -6.37 -0.02
N SER A 112 8.90 -6.15 -1.25
CA SER A 112 9.68 -6.40 -2.46
C SER A 112 10.94 -5.52 -2.52
N MET A 113 10.82 -4.24 -2.20
CA MET A 113 11.97 -3.32 -2.16
C MET A 113 12.98 -3.76 -1.10
N ALA A 114 12.53 -4.18 0.07
CA ALA A 114 13.40 -4.67 1.15
C ALA A 114 14.16 -5.93 0.73
N ARG A 115 13.52 -6.88 0.06
CA ARG A 115 14.17 -8.09 -0.48
C ARG A 115 15.22 -7.75 -1.52
N ASN A 116 14.92 -6.84 -2.44
CA ASN A 116 15.85 -6.45 -3.50
C ASN A 116 17.07 -5.70 -2.97
N SER A 117 16.95 -4.95 -1.87
CA SER A 117 18.07 -4.25 -1.26
C SER A 117 19.03 -5.16 -0.51
N GLN A 118 18.61 -6.34 -0.10
CA GLN A 118 19.46 -7.30 0.62
C GLN A 118 20.46 -8.03 -0.30
N TRP A 119 20.25 -8.00 -1.61
CA TRP A 119 21.07 -8.74 -2.61
C TRP A 119 22.06 -7.83 -3.37
N ASN A 120 22.09 -6.55 -3.05
CA ASN A 120 23.05 -5.57 -3.57
C ASN A 120 24.04 -5.20 -2.44
#